data_671e2ac97b7cc5298315e3098847c328
#
_entry.id   671e2ac97b7cc5298315e3098847c328
#
_cell.length_a   1.000
_cell.length_b   1.000
_cell.length_c   1.000
_cell.angle_alpha   90.00
_cell.angle_beta   90.00
_cell.angle_gamma   90.00
#
_symmetry.space_group_name_H-M   'P 1'
#
loop_
_entity.id
_entity.type
_entity.pdbx_description
1 polymer ?
#
loop_
_entity_poly.entity_id
_entity_poly.type
_entity_poly.pdbx_seq_one_letter_code
_entity_poly.pdbx_strand_id
1 'polypeptide(L)'
;MNGYIIPIGCDHAGHTLKEAISKHLITKGFKLQDFGCFSEDSIDYPDYAHPVAEFVRADENILGILICGSGNGINMTANKHQGVRSALCWTREIAVLARQHNNANIIALPARFITIEEGIQMVDAFLTTDFEGGRHQLRINKINV
;
A
#
# COMPACT_ATOMS: atom_id res chain seq x y z
N MET A 1 -12.72 1.20 -12.33
CA MET A 1 -12.75 1.22 -10.84
C MET A 1 -13.72 0.16 -10.37
N ASN A 2 -13.36 -0.58 -9.35
CA ASN A 2 -14.14 -1.73 -8.90
C ASN A 2 -15.15 -1.40 -7.77
N GLY A 3 -15.28 -0.14 -7.36
CA GLY A 3 -16.19 0.27 -6.29
C GLY A 3 -15.70 -0.02 -4.86
N TYR A 4 -14.54 -0.66 -4.71
CA TYR A 4 -13.96 -0.91 -3.40
C TYR A 4 -13.33 0.34 -2.81
N ILE A 5 -13.37 0.43 -1.48
CA ILE A 5 -12.73 1.50 -0.73
C ILE A 5 -11.24 1.15 -0.57
N ILE A 6 -10.36 2.13 -0.81
CA ILE A 6 -8.91 1.97 -0.65
C ILE A 6 -8.52 2.47 0.74
N PRO A 7 -8.09 1.61 1.66
CA PRO A 7 -7.54 2.06 2.93
C PRO A 7 -6.14 2.64 2.73
N ILE A 8 -5.87 3.77 3.37
CA ILE A 8 -4.57 4.43 3.31
C ILE A 8 -4.14 4.87 4.71
N GLY A 9 -2.87 4.68 5.02
CA GLY A 9 -2.28 5.07 6.29
C GLY A 9 -0.82 5.46 6.14
N CYS A 10 -0.33 6.26 7.07
CA CYS A 10 1.08 6.68 7.08
C CYS A 10 1.54 7.05 8.48
N ASP A 11 2.86 7.18 8.65
CA ASP A 11 3.42 7.89 9.79
C ASP A 11 3.62 9.39 9.46
N HIS A 12 4.23 10.12 10.41
CA HIS A 12 4.50 11.55 10.22
C HIS A 12 5.38 11.87 9.00
N ALA A 13 6.34 10.99 8.67
CA ALA A 13 7.21 11.19 7.51
C ALA A 13 6.46 11.01 6.19
N GLY A 14 5.39 10.21 6.19
CA GLY A 14 4.57 9.96 5.01
C GLY A 14 3.38 10.89 4.84
N HIS A 15 3.13 11.81 5.77
CA HIS A 15 1.92 12.63 5.77
C HIS A 15 1.74 13.46 4.49
N THR A 16 2.78 14.18 4.06
CA THR A 16 2.72 15.00 2.85
C THR A 16 2.43 14.16 1.60
N LEU A 17 3.11 13.01 1.46
CA LEU A 17 2.89 12.12 0.34
C LEU A 17 1.49 11.50 0.37
N LYS A 18 1.00 11.11 1.56
CA LYS A 18 -0.36 10.59 1.73
C LYS A 18 -1.41 11.60 1.27
N GLU A 19 -1.27 12.86 1.67
CA GLU A 19 -2.20 13.92 1.27
C GLU A 19 -2.23 14.10 -0.26
N ALA A 20 -1.06 14.09 -0.90
CA ALA A 20 -0.97 14.22 -2.35
C ALA A 20 -1.59 13.02 -3.08
N ILE A 21 -1.30 11.81 -2.64
CA ILE A 21 -1.87 10.58 -3.21
C ILE A 21 -3.38 10.56 -3.01
N SER A 22 -3.85 10.91 -1.82
CA SER A 22 -5.29 10.94 -1.51
C SER A 22 -6.04 11.90 -2.42
N LYS A 23 -5.52 13.10 -2.61
CA LYS A 23 -6.12 14.09 -3.51
C LYS A 23 -6.18 13.58 -4.94
N HIS A 24 -5.09 12.99 -5.43
CA HIS A 24 -5.01 12.42 -6.77
C HIS A 24 -6.06 11.32 -6.97
N LEU A 25 -6.17 10.39 -6.03
CA LEU A 25 -7.10 9.28 -6.15
C LEU A 25 -8.56 9.73 -6.05
N ILE A 26 -8.88 10.67 -5.17
CA ILE A 26 -10.23 11.24 -5.06
C ILE A 26 -10.60 11.94 -6.37
N THR A 27 -9.70 12.69 -6.97
CA THR A 27 -9.92 13.35 -8.27
C THR A 27 -10.22 12.33 -9.37
N LYS A 28 -9.63 11.14 -9.30
CA LYS A 28 -9.91 10.04 -10.24
C LYS A 28 -11.20 9.26 -9.92
N GLY A 29 -11.89 9.61 -8.85
CA GLY A 29 -13.15 8.98 -8.48
C GLY A 29 -13.04 7.80 -7.53
N PHE A 30 -11.85 7.51 -7.00
CA PHE A 30 -11.69 6.48 -5.97
C PHE A 30 -12.24 6.94 -4.62
N LYS A 31 -12.71 5.98 -3.83
CA LYS A 31 -13.12 6.20 -2.44
C LYS A 31 -12.01 5.73 -1.52
N LEU A 32 -11.67 6.55 -0.54
CA LEU A 32 -10.60 6.26 0.41
C LEU A 32 -11.14 6.13 1.84
N GLN A 33 -10.52 5.25 2.61
CA GLN A 33 -10.62 5.23 4.06
C GLN A 33 -9.26 5.66 4.61
N ASP A 34 -9.18 6.90 5.07
CA ASP A 34 -7.94 7.45 5.62
C ASP A 34 -7.84 7.13 7.11
N PHE A 35 -6.90 6.25 7.45
CA PHE A 35 -6.63 5.89 8.83
C PHE A 35 -5.59 6.78 9.53
N GLY A 36 -5.08 7.77 8.84
CA GLY A 36 -4.09 8.72 9.37
C GLY A 36 -2.65 8.31 8.98
N CYS A 37 -1.64 9.02 9.50
CA CYS A 37 -1.81 10.11 10.49
C CYS A 37 -2.31 11.41 9.83
N PHE A 38 -2.67 12.38 10.69
CA PHE A 38 -3.30 13.62 10.23
C PHE A 38 -2.45 14.85 10.50
N SER A 39 -1.19 14.65 10.90
CA SER A 39 -0.23 15.73 11.12
C SER A 39 1.19 15.23 10.89
N GLU A 40 2.17 16.16 10.97
CA GLU A 40 3.60 15.82 10.86
C GLU A 40 4.26 15.61 12.24
N ASP A 41 3.47 15.58 13.31
CA ASP A 41 3.97 15.28 14.65
C ASP A 41 4.42 13.82 14.73
N SER A 42 5.53 13.58 15.42
CA SER A 42 6.10 12.24 15.54
C SER A 42 5.11 11.25 16.18
N ILE A 43 4.91 10.12 15.50
CA ILE A 43 4.02 9.04 15.94
C ILE A 43 4.66 7.69 15.62
N ASP A 44 4.04 6.61 16.09
CA ASP A 44 4.50 5.25 15.84
C ASP A 44 3.80 4.66 14.61
N TYR A 45 4.57 4.27 13.60
CA TYR A 45 4.02 3.76 12.35
C TYR A 45 3.13 2.51 12.52
N PRO A 46 3.36 1.59 13.48
CA PRO A 46 2.50 0.41 13.60
C PRO A 46 1.05 0.76 13.92
N ASP A 47 0.80 1.83 14.65
CA ASP A 47 -0.55 2.26 15.00
C ASP A 47 -1.40 2.60 13.78
N TYR A 48 -0.74 2.96 12.66
CA TYR A 48 -1.39 3.33 11.40
C TYR A 48 -1.32 2.21 10.37
N ALA A 49 -0.42 1.24 10.54
CA ALA A 49 -0.31 0.08 9.67
C ALA A 49 -1.35 -0.99 9.98
N HIS A 50 -1.54 -1.30 11.26
CA HIS A 50 -2.47 -2.37 11.67
C HIS A 50 -3.91 -2.15 11.17
N PRO A 51 -4.51 -0.95 11.30
CA PRO A 51 -5.87 -0.74 10.78
C PRO A 51 -6.00 -0.95 9.28
N VAL A 52 -5.00 -0.52 8.49
CA VAL A 52 -4.99 -0.72 7.03
C VAL A 52 -4.90 -2.21 6.71
N ALA A 53 -4.00 -2.93 7.38
CA ALA A 53 -3.82 -4.36 7.18
C ALA A 53 -5.11 -5.14 7.51
N GLU A 54 -5.75 -4.82 8.63
CA GLU A 54 -7.03 -5.45 9.00
C GLU A 54 -8.13 -5.17 7.98
N PHE A 55 -8.19 -3.95 7.44
CA PHE A 55 -9.16 -3.58 6.43
C PHE A 55 -8.94 -4.37 5.13
N VAL A 56 -7.67 -4.51 4.70
CA VAL A 56 -7.32 -5.22 3.47
C VAL A 56 -7.61 -6.71 3.58
N ARG A 57 -7.30 -7.35 4.72
CA ARG A 57 -7.48 -8.79 4.86
C ARG A 57 -8.94 -9.23 4.90
N ALA A 58 -9.86 -8.30 5.10
CA ALA A 58 -11.29 -8.60 5.16
C ALA A 58 -11.89 -9.00 3.81
N ASP A 59 -11.27 -8.57 2.70
CA ASP A 59 -11.76 -8.88 1.35
C ASP A 59 -10.57 -8.93 0.38
N GLU A 60 -10.45 -10.02 -0.37
CA GLU A 60 -9.34 -10.25 -1.31
C GLU A 60 -9.23 -9.24 -2.44
N ASN A 61 -10.29 -8.45 -2.69
CA ASN A 61 -10.31 -7.44 -3.75
C ASN A 61 -9.86 -6.05 -3.26
N ILE A 62 -9.63 -5.88 -1.98
CA ILE A 62 -9.21 -4.60 -1.42
C ILE A 62 -7.69 -4.45 -1.54
N LEU A 63 -7.27 -3.31 -2.09
CA LEU A 63 -5.87 -2.91 -2.18
C LEU A 63 -5.63 -1.71 -1.28
N GLY A 64 -4.57 -1.77 -0.48
CA GLY A 64 -4.25 -0.72 0.48
C GLY A 64 -2.94 0.00 0.19
N ILE A 65 -2.74 1.15 0.83
CA ILE A 65 -1.56 2.00 0.67
C ILE A 65 -1.02 2.35 2.05
N LEU A 66 0.27 2.11 2.26
CA LEU A 66 0.99 2.48 3.48
C LEU A 66 2.24 3.28 3.14
N ILE A 67 2.55 4.28 3.96
CA ILE A 67 3.67 5.19 3.71
C ILE A 67 4.40 5.49 5.03
N CYS A 68 5.72 5.31 5.04
CA CYS A 68 6.56 5.84 6.12
C CYS A 68 7.88 6.33 5.53
N GLY A 69 8.81 6.78 6.36
CA GLY A 69 10.05 7.38 5.88
C GLY A 69 10.86 6.49 4.95
N SER A 70 11.18 5.27 5.37
CA SER A 70 11.87 4.27 4.55
C SER A 70 10.92 3.25 3.93
N GLY A 71 9.68 3.20 4.40
CA GLY A 71 8.72 2.17 4.02
C GLY A 71 8.93 0.83 4.73
N ASN A 72 10.09 0.62 5.35
CA ASN A 72 10.45 -0.68 5.94
C ASN A 72 9.56 -1.07 7.11
N GLY A 73 9.49 -0.25 8.14
CA GLY A 73 8.76 -0.59 9.37
C GLY A 73 7.27 -0.80 9.12
N ILE A 74 6.67 0.07 8.33
CA ILE A 74 5.25 -0.02 8.04
C ILE A 74 4.94 -1.25 7.17
N ASN A 75 5.85 -1.62 6.27
CA ASN A 75 5.75 -2.83 5.45
C ASN A 75 5.88 -4.09 6.31
N MET A 76 6.87 -4.13 7.21
CA MET A 76 7.07 -5.24 8.13
C MET A 76 5.84 -5.46 9.02
N THR A 77 5.27 -4.38 9.55
CA THR A 77 4.08 -4.43 10.40
C THR A 77 2.89 -5.03 9.66
N ALA A 78 2.62 -4.54 8.44
CA ALA A 78 1.51 -5.03 7.64
C ALA A 78 1.64 -6.53 7.35
N ASN A 79 2.84 -7.01 7.05
CA ASN A 79 3.10 -8.41 6.72
C ASN A 79 3.00 -9.38 7.92
N LYS A 80 2.83 -8.87 9.13
CA LYS A 80 2.50 -9.72 10.30
C LYS A 80 1.06 -10.22 10.27
N HIS A 81 0.21 -9.58 9.49
CA HIS A 81 -1.19 -9.98 9.37
C HIS A 81 -1.35 -11.08 8.33
N GLN A 82 -1.98 -12.17 8.72
CA GLN A 82 -2.25 -13.28 7.81
C GLN A 82 -3.19 -12.82 6.69
N GLY A 83 -2.86 -13.20 5.46
CA GLY A 83 -3.62 -12.76 4.28
C GLY A 83 -3.14 -11.44 3.69
N VAL A 84 -2.21 -10.75 4.34
CA VAL A 84 -1.60 -9.52 3.83
C VAL A 84 -0.28 -9.82 3.16
N ARG A 85 -0.11 -9.31 1.95
CA ARG A 85 1.14 -9.31 1.19
C ARG A 85 1.45 -7.87 0.82
N SER A 86 2.19 -7.22 1.71
CA SER A 86 2.61 -5.82 1.54
C SER A 86 3.97 -5.79 0.85
N ALA A 87 4.06 -5.01 -0.21
CA ALA A 87 5.27 -4.88 -1.01
C ALA A 87 5.86 -3.49 -0.85
N LEU A 88 7.11 -3.42 -0.40
CA LEU A 88 7.89 -2.18 -0.39
C LEU A 88 8.31 -1.87 -1.82
N CYS A 89 7.85 -0.74 -2.35
CA CYS A 89 8.12 -0.34 -3.73
C CYS A 89 8.82 1.02 -3.78
N TRP A 90 9.81 1.14 -4.66
CA TRP A 90 10.59 2.37 -4.85
C TRP A 90 10.71 2.76 -6.32
N THR A 91 10.16 1.97 -7.24
CA THR A 91 9.99 2.31 -8.66
C THR A 91 8.64 1.81 -9.15
N ARG A 92 8.19 2.39 -10.26
CA ARG A 92 6.94 1.94 -10.93
C ARG A 92 7.04 0.46 -11.33
N GLU A 93 8.17 0.05 -11.84
CA GLU A 93 8.40 -1.35 -12.28
C GLU A 93 8.21 -2.33 -11.12
N ILE A 94 8.79 -2.05 -9.96
CA ILE A 94 8.61 -2.90 -8.77
C ILE A 94 7.15 -2.98 -8.33
N ALA A 95 6.42 -1.87 -8.42
CA ALA A 95 4.99 -1.86 -8.09
C ALA A 95 4.18 -2.75 -9.03
N VAL A 96 4.49 -2.72 -10.33
CA VAL A 96 3.87 -3.60 -11.32
C VAL A 96 4.16 -5.06 -11.01
N LEU A 97 5.43 -5.41 -10.75
CA LEU A 97 5.84 -6.78 -10.44
C LEU A 97 5.20 -7.29 -9.13
N ALA A 98 5.06 -6.43 -8.13
CA ALA A 98 4.40 -6.78 -6.88
C ALA A 98 2.97 -7.28 -7.11
N ARG A 99 2.26 -6.67 -8.05
CA ARG A 99 0.93 -7.12 -8.44
C ARG A 99 0.99 -8.37 -9.31
N GLN A 100 1.74 -8.32 -10.40
CA GLN A 100 1.79 -9.41 -11.39
C GLN A 100 2.25 -10.73 -10.79
N HIS A 101 3.29 -10.70 -9.97
CA HIS A 101 3.95 -11.90 -9.47
C HIS A 101 3.52 -12.29 -8.06
N ASN A 102 3.28 -11.33 -7.19
CA ASN A 102 3.05 -11.60 -5.77
C ASN A 102 1.61 -11.40 -5.34
N ASN A 103 0.76 -10.92 -6.23
CA ASN A 103 -0.61 -10.52 -5.88
C ASN A 103 -0.61 -9.69 -4.59
N ALA A 104 0.33 -8.76 -4.49
CA ALA A 104 0.46 -7.89 -3.33
C ALA A 104 -0.84 -7.09 -3.17
N ASN A 105 -1.34 -7.03 -1.94
CA ASN A 105 -2.58 -6.31 -1.64
C ASN A 105 -2.35 -5.02 -0.85
N ILE A 106 -1.11 -4.73 -0.49
CA ILE A 106 -0.69 -3.43 0.04
C ILE A 106 0.58 -3.00 -0.66
N ILE A 107 0.65 -1.73 -1.07
CA ILE A 107 1.89 -1.09 -1.49
C ILE A 107 2.42 -0.23 -0.32
N ALA A 108 3.69 -0.41 0.04
CA ALA A 108 4.36 0.42 1.03
C ALA A 108 5.37 1.33 0.33
N LEU A 109 5.33 2.62 0.64
CA LEU A 109 6.13 3.64 -0.04
C LEU A 109 7.14 4.30 0.91
N PRO A 110 8.40 4.49 0.45
CA PRO A 110 9.46 5.14 1.23
C PRO A 110 9.47 6.65 0.98
N ALA A 111 8.67 7.42 1.72
CA ALA A 111 8.43 8.84 1.47
C ALA A 111 9.70 9.70 1.39
N ARG A 112 10.76 9.33 2.14
CA ARG A 112 12.01 10.11 2.16
C ARG A 112 12.94 9.81 0.98
N PHE A 113 12.62 8.80 0.16
CA PHE A 113 13.48 8.30 -0.92
C PHE A 113 12.86 8.40 -2.31
N ILE A 114 11.63 8.91 -2.39
CA ILE A 114 10.91 9.09 -3.65
C ILE A 114 10.28 10.48 -3.69
N THR A 115 10.01 10.95 -4.90
CA THR A 115 9.26 12.20 -5.10
C THR A 115 7.76 11.92 -4.98
N ILE A 116 6.97 12.97 -4.78
CA ILE A 116 5.50 12.87 -4.79
C ILE A 116 5.02 12.29 -6.11
N GLU A 117 5.57 12.76 -7.23
CA GLU A 117 5.20 12.28 -8.57
C GLU A 117 5.49 10.79 -8.74
N GLU A 118 6.67 10.35 -8.31
CA GLU A 118 7.02 8.92 -8.34
C GLU A 118 6.05 8.08 -7.50
N GLY A 119 5.69 8.56 -6.32
CA GLY A 119 4.72 7.89 -5.45
C GLY A 119 3.36 7.74 -6.12
N ILE A 120 2.87 8.80 -6.76
CA ILE A 120 1.60 8.79 -7.48
C ILE A 120 1.65 7.79 -8.65
N GLN A 121 2.73 7.78 -9.43
CA GLN A 121 2.90 6.85 -10.54
C GLN A 121 2.92 5.40 -10.06
N MET A 122 3.58 5.12 -8.94
CA MET A 122 3.62 3.77 -8.37
C MET A 122 2.24 3.31 -7.90
N VAL A 123 1.50 4.18 -7.24
CA VAL A 123 0.13 3.85 -6.78
C VAL A 123 -0.79 3.60 -7.97
N ASP A 124 -0.74 4.44 -9.00
CA ASP A 124 -1.55 4.24 -10.20
C ASP A 124 -1.25 2.89 -10.86
N ALA A 125 0.03 2.54 -11.00
CA ALA A 125 0.44 1.26 -11.55
C ALA A 125 -0.04 0.08 -10.69
N PHE A 126 0.11 0.20 -9.36
CA PHE A 126 -0.32 -0.82 -8.42
C PHE A 126 -1.83 -1.08 -8.49
N LEU A 127 -2.64 -0.03 -8.53
CA LEU A 127 -4.10 -0.14 -8.54
C LEU A 127 -4.66 -0.64 -9.89
N THR A 128 -3.89 -0.56 -10.97
CA THR A 128 -4.36 -0.91 -12.32
C THR A 128 -3.70 -2.14 -12.92
N THR A 129 -2.82 -2.82 -12.18
CA THR A 129 -2.12 -4.00 -12.66
C THR A 129 -2.76 -5.27 -12.08
N ASP A 130 -3.09 -6.22 -12.95
CA ASP A 130 -3.69 -7.49 -12.54
C ASP A 130 -2.64 -8.53 -12.15
N PHE A 131 -3.03 -9.47 -11.31
CA PHE A 131 -2.22 -10.64 -10.98
C PHE A 131 -2.20 -11.60 -12.17
N GLU A 132 -1.02 -12.11 -12.51
CA GLU A 132 -0.86 -13.05 -13.64
C GLU A 132 -1.30 -14.49 -13.31
N GLY A 133 -1.30 -14.87 -12.05
CA GLY A 133 -1.66 -16.24 -11.64
C GLY A 133 -0.60 -17.28 -12.02
N GLY A 134 -1.06 -18.47 -12.41
CA GLY A 134 -0.19 -19.54 -12.87
C GLY A 134 0.83 -19.98 -11.82
N ARG A 135 2.11 -20.09 -12.21
CA ARG A 135 3.20 -20.52 -11.33
C ARG A 135 3.39 -19.63 -10.11
N HIS A 136 3.00 -18.35 -10.22
CA HIS A 136 3.11 -17.40 -9.11
C HIS A 136 2.19 -17.76 -7.95
N GLN A 137 1.01 -18.30 -8.23
CA GLN A 137 0.06 -18.73 -7.21
C GLN A 137 0.64 -19.84 -6.33
N LEU A 138 1.38 -20.78 -6.91
CA LEU A 138 2.03 -21.86 -6.14
C LEU A 138 3.03 -21.30 -5.12
N ARG A 139 3.75 -20.25 -5.50
CA ARG A 139 4.72 -19.59 -4.61
C ARG A 139 4.03 -18.80 -3.52
N ILE A 140 2.98 -18.05 -3.88
CA ILE A 140 2.20 -17.27 -2.91
C ILE A 140 1.61 -18.19 -1.84
N ASN A 141 1.10 -19.35 -2.22
CA ASN A 141 0.51 -20.32 -1.29
C ASN A 141 1.52 -20.83 -0.24
N LYS A 142 2.81 -20.68 -0.49
CA LYS A 142 3.89 -21.10 0.42
C LYS A 142 4.43 -19.95 1.29
N ILE A 143 3.92 -18.74 1.14
CA ILE A 143 4.35 -17.59 1.96
C ILE A 143 3.85 -17.74 3.41
N ASN A 144 2.63 -18.20 3.60
CA ASN A 144 2.05 -18.37 4.93
C ASN A 144 2.72 -19.51 5.70
N VAL A 145 2.87 -19.30 7.00
CA VAL A 145 3.41 -20.29 7.94
C VAL A 145 2.32 -20.79 8.87
#